data_d4f4d95f0c1136e321e81ea265b006e9
#
_entry.id   d4f4d95f0c1136e321e81ea265b006e9
#
_cell.length_a   1.000
_cell.length_b   1.000
_cell.length_c   1.000
_cell.angle_alpha   90.00
_cell.angle_beta   90.00
_cell.angle_gamma   90.00
#
_symmetry.space_group_name_H-M   'P 1'
#
loop_
_entity.id
_entity.type
_entity.pdbx_description
1 polymer ?
#
loop_
_entity_poly.entity_id
_entity_poly.type
_entity_poly.pdbx_seq_one_letter_code
_entity_poly.pdbx_strand_id
1 'polypeptide(L)'
;LAAVMFFALFNFYFTVGFYAVGVFIASCIFKLLFYAAYLNDLHSTPLDSVYDYIIVGSGTAGSWIASRIPSNNVLVLEAGPDRNALMDVPLFLPLLQGTQYDWQYVTEPQAEACWAMKENRSRWPMGKRKEKKVHLDARLIPFNNRAFVSGKTVGGTHILNNMIHFKAERKDFTGWFGKAHDLDRFMEFFERDRWSHVERGYSTQLGHAIIDSAMLLGFGRDEFFQPLLTTRNGRRWTTAHEYESRGRLAHDRLTNSVVERIVLEKGVAKRLLVSSAGKLIELRASKGIILAAGTVGSAKLLLQSGIGPREELETVGVTPIINLPQVGKNLQDHIGTGSELLLIGKSLKLHPIDLVHPSNVLKFFSGNHHQSSLSFGGCEAVGYVSLGSNYTSDLQFMVLPAGLTSDGGVHLRNIVNLKDAVWKDYYEPLSRTGQHAVTVLPILLHPKSVGHIGLRSANGQDAPIINPNYLTSKEDVRDLVKGIRILQQLTQQPPARQLGLEFNPKPFPGCTTQPYDSDAYWECYVRSVTHTIYHPVGTCRMGGTSADSVVSSSDLRVHGVQNLFVADASVLPSLPSGNPNSVAMAIGE
;
A
#
# COMPACT_ATOMS: atom_id res chain seq x y z
N LEU A 1 8.72 7.09 -56.78
CA LEU A 1 7.69 7.33 -55.76
C LEU A 1 7.02 6.00 -55.32
N ALA A 2 6.52 5.18 -56.26
CA ALA A 2 5.86 3.89 -55.96
C ALA A 2 6.75 2.91 -55.15
N ALA A 3 8.04 2.80 -55.47
CA ALA A 3 8.98 1.94 -54.74
C ALA A 3 9.22 2.45 -53.32
N VAL A 4 9.30 3.76 -53.10
CA VAL A 4 9.48 4.36 -51.75
C VAL A 4 8.22 4.18 -50.91
N MET A 5 7.03 4.35 -51.52
CA MET A 5 5.75 4.07 -50.83
C MET A 5 5.58 2.60 -50.50
N PHE A 6 5.98 1.70 -51.40
CA PHE A 6 5.94 0.25 -51.13
C PHE A 6 6.88 -0.14 -49.96
N PHE A 7 8.10 0.41 -49.95
CA PHE A 7 9.06 0.16 -48.85
C PHE A 7 8.58 0.76 -47.54
N ALA A 8 7.96 1.93 -47.54
CA ALA A 8 7.39 2.55 -46.36
C ALA A 8 6.20 1.76 -45.79
N LEU A 9 5.28 1.32 -46.68
CA LEU A 9 4.15 0.48 -46.32
C LEU A 9 4.62 -0.91 -45.82
N PHE A 10 5.59 -1.54 -46.50
CA PHE A 10 6.15 -2.82 -46.09
C PHE A 10 6.80 -2.70 -44.71
N ASN A 11 7.62 -1.67 -44.45
CA ASN A 11 8.20 -1.44 -43.13
C ASN A 11 7.13 -1.16 -42.07
N PHE A 12 6.09 -0.42 -42.39
CA PHE A 12 4.97 -0.14 -41.47
C PHE A 12 4.24 -1.45 -41.11
N TYR A 13 3.83 -2.25 -42.08
CA TYR A 13 3.13 -3.51 -41.82
C TYR A 13 4.03 -4.54 -41.15
N PHE A 14 5.31 -4.60 -41.50
CA PHE A 14 6.28 -5.48 -40.85
C PHE A 14 6.50 -5.07 -39.38
N THR A 15 6.61 -3.77 -39.11
CA THR A 15 6.78 -3.24 -37.76
C THR A 15 5.52 -3.49 -36.92
N VAL A 16 4.33 -3.19 -37.46
CA VAL A 16 3.05 -3.44 -36.77
C VAL A 16 2.83 -4.94 -36.52
N GLY A 17 3.15 -5.78 -37.50
CA GLY A 17 3.10 -7.24 -37.36
C GLY A 17 4.06 -7.76 -36.30
N PHE A 18 5.28 -7.25 -36.28
CA PHE A 18 6.29 -7.63 -35.26
C PHE A 18 5.85 -7.22 -33.85
N TYR A 19 5.30 -6.02 -33.68
CA TYR A 19 4.75 -5.59 -32.39
C TYR A 19 3.51 -6.41 -32.00
N ALA A 20 2.61 -6.71 -32.93
CA ALA A 20 1.44 -7.53 -32.66
C ALA A 20 1.84 -8.97 -32.22
N VAL A 21 2.84 -9.57 -32.88
CA VAL A 21 3.41 -10.87 -32.49
C VAL A 21 4.10 -10.76 -31.12
N GLY A 22 4.85 -9.71 -30.87
CA GLY A 22 5.49 -9.46 -29.56
C GLY A 22 4.47 -9.33 -28.43
N VAL A 23 3.40 -8.58 -28.62
CA VAL A 23 2.29 -8.44 -27.67
C VAL A 23 1.56 -9.78 -27.48
N PHE A 24 1.34 -10.52 -28.57
CA PHE A 24 0.72 -11.84 -28.49
C PHE A 24 1.59 -12.84 -27.70
N ILE A 25 2.89 -12.91 -27.99
CA ILE A 25 3.85 -13.75 -27.26
C ILE A 25 3.91 -13.33 -25.78
N ALA A 26 4.00 -12.04 -25.49
CA ALA A 26 3.98 -11.52 -24.13
C ALA A 26 2.68 -11.89 -23.39
N SER A 27 1.54 -11.81 -24.07
CA SER A 27 0.23 -12.25 -23.54
C SER A 27 0.18 -13.75 -23.28
N CYS A 28 0.76 -14.56 -24.17
CA CYS A 28 0.84 -16.01 -24.00
C CYS A 28 1.77 -16.38 -22.83
N ILE A 29 2.94 -15.75 -22.73
CA ILE A 29 3.86 -15.93 -21.61
C ILE A 29 3.20 -15.50 -20.30
N PHE A 30 2.51 -14.37 -20.29
CA PHE A 30 1.75 -13.89 -19.14
C PHE A 30 0.70 -14.91 -18.70
N LYS A 31 -0.09 -15.44 -19.64
CA LYS A 31 -1.10 -16.47 -19.36
C LYS A 31 -0.45 -17.77 -18.88
N LEU A 32 0.68 -18.16 -19.43
CA LEU A 32 1.39 -19.39 -19.05
C LEU A 32 1.97 -19.27 -17.63
N LEU A 33 2.57 -18.14 -17.31
CA LEU A 33 3.08 -17.84 -15.95
C LEU A 33 1.93 -17.79 -14.94
N PHE A 34 0.80 -17.20 -15.33
CA PHE A 34 -0.40 -17.14 -14.49
C PHE A 34 -0.99 -18.54 -14.25
N TYR A 35 -1.01 -19.39 -15.30
CA TYR A 35 -1.48 -20.76 -15.20
C TYR A 35 -0.52 -21.66 -14.41
N ALA A 36 0.78 -21.48 -14.58
CA ALA A 36 1.79 -22.19 -13.78
C ALA A 36 1.70 -21.82 -12.28
N ALA A 37 1.47 -20.54 -11.98
CA ALA A 37 1.23 -20.09 -10.60
C ALA A 37 -0.05 -20.71 -10.00
N TYR A 38 -1.12 -20.82 -10.83
CA TYR A 38 -2.37 -21.47 -10.43
C TYR A 38 -2.20 -22.97 -10.16
N LEU A 39 -1.38 -23.67 -10.94
CA LEU A 39 -1.11 -25.10 -10.74
C LEU A 39 -0.27 -25.37 -9.48
N ASN A 40 0.69 -24.50 -9.17
CA ASN A 40 1.47 -24.60 -7.92
C ASN A 40 0.61 -24.41 -6.66
N ASP A 41 -0.46 -23.63 -6.77
CA ASP A 41 -1.40 -23.35 -5.66
C ASP A 41 -2.31 -24.57 -5.31
N LEU A 42 -2.34 -25.58 -6.18
CA LEU A 42 -3.13 -26.82 -6.00
C LEU A 42 -2.43 -27.89 -5.14
N HIS A 43 -1.16 -27.70 -4.78
CA HIS A 43 -0.43 -28.64 -3.94
C HIS A 43 -0.75 -28.38 -2.46
N SER A 44 -1.81 -29.03 -1.95
CA SER A 44 -2.10 -29.09 -0.53
C SER A 44 -1.17 -30.09 0.14
N THR A 45 -0.24 -29.61 0.95
CA THR A 45 0.48 -30.45 1.92
C THR A 45 -0.49 -31.05 2.94
N PRO A 46 -0.32 -32.30 3.38
CA PRO A 46 -1.05 -32.83 4.54
C PRO A 46 -0.82 -31.92 5.73
N LEU A 47 -1.91 -31.42 6.34
CA LEU A 47 -1.83 -30.54 7.51
C LEU A 47 -1.72 -31.38 8.76
N ASP A 48 -0.72 -31.10 9.59
CA ASP A 48 -0.70 -31.58 10.96
C ASP A 48 -1.87 -30.96 11.74
N SER A 49 -2.48 -31.74 12.61
CA SER A 49 -3.63 -31.26 13.39
C SER A 49 -3.23 -30.24 14.46
N VAL A 50 -1.95 -30.22 14.88
CA VAL A 50 -1.44 -29.35 15.95
C VAL A 50 -0.07 -28.79 15.59
N TYR A 51 0.03 -27.46 15.63
CA TYR A 51 1.28 -26.71 15.43
C TYR A 51 1.77 -26.11 16.74
N ASP A 52 3.05 -25.80 16.83
CA ASP A 52 3.57 -24.99 17.93
C ASP A 52 3.04 -23.57 17.84
N TYR A 53 3.20 -22.97 16.65
CA TYR A 53 2.70 -21.64 16.36
C TYR A 53 1.93 -21.61 15.05
N ILE A 54 0.87 -20.81 15.00
CA ILE A 54 0.17 -20.48 13.76
C ILE A 54 0.26 -18.98 13.56
N ILE A 55 0.83 -18.56 12.41
CA ILE A 55 0.95 -17.16 11.98
C ILE A 55 -0.16 -16.88 10.99
N VAL A 56 -1.01 -15.89 11.28
CA VAL A 56 -2.14 -15.50 10.43
C VAL A 56 -1.76 -14.29 9.60
N GLY A 57 -1.50 -14.50 8.31
CA GLY A 57 -1.02 -13.51 7.35
C GLY A 57 0.46 -13.66 7.05
N SER A 58 0.80 -13.74 5.77
CA SER A 58 2.17 -13.82 5.26
C SER A 58 2.69 -12.50 4.68
N GLY A 59 2.18 -11.37 5.20
CA GLY A 59 2.65 -10.03 4.86
C GLY A 59 4.04 -9.73 5.41
N THR A 60 4.42 -8.44 5.42
CA THR A 60 5.74 -7.97 5.87
C THR A 60 6.15 -8.57 7.23
N ALA A 61 5.33 -8.37 8.25
CA ALA A 61 5.65 -8.84 9.60
C ALA A 61 5.54 -10.37 9.72
N GLY A 62 4.45 -10.97 9.21
CA GLY A 62 4.23 -12.41 9.35
C GLY A 62 5.31 -13.26 8.68
N SER A 63 5.75 -12.91 7.46
CA SER A 63 6.88 -13.56 6.79
C SER A 63 8.20 -13.35 7.54
N TRP A 64 8.39 -12.16 8.13
CA TRP A 64 9.58 -11.87 8.92
C TRP A 64 9.63 -12.71 10.19
N ILE A 65 8.53 -12.80 10.95
CA ILE A 65 8.39 -13.69 12.11
C ILE A 65 8.65 -15.14 11.71
N ALA A 66 7.99 -15.62 10.64
CA ALA A 66 8.12 -17.00 10.18
C ALA A 66 9.58 -17.36 9.83
N SER A 67 10.38 -16.41 9.35
CA SER A 67 11.79 -16.65 9.05
C SER A 67 12.69 -16.75 10.29
N ARG A 68 12.23 -16.33 11.48
CA ARG A 68 13.03 -16.16 12.71
C ARG A 68 12.55 -16.95 13.89
N ILE A 69 11.26 -17.27 13.95
CA ILE A 69 10.68 -17.98 15.11
C ILE A 69 11.42 -19.28 15.40
N PRO A 70 11.85 -19.53 16.65
CA PRO A 70 12.69 -20.67 17.01
C PRO A 70 11.85 -21.96 17.18
N SER A 71 11.10 -22.35 16.17
CA SER A 71 10.33 -23.58 16.10
C SER A 71 10.32 -24.13 14.68
N ASN A 72 10.31 -25.45 14.55
CA ASN A 72 10.20 -26.14 13.26
C ASN A 72 8.76 -26.59 12.95
N ASN A 73 7.84 -26.43 13.90
CA ASN A 73 6.42 -26.78 13.72
C ASN A 73 5.57 -25.50 13.72
N VAL A 74 5.68 -24.76 12.65
CA VAL A 74 4.99 -23.48 12.43
C VAL A 74 4.17 -23.55 11.16
N LEU A 75 2.92 -23.09 11.23
CA LEU A 75 2.07 -22.92 10.06
C LEU A 75 1.87 -21.44 9.78
N VAL A 76 2.07 -21.03 8.52
CA VAL A 76 1.72 -19.69 8.03
C VAL A 76 0.45 -19.79 7.18
N LEU A 77 -0.59 -19.06 7.56
CA LEU A 77 -1.86 -18.96 6.83
C LEU A 77 -1.91 -17.68 6.00
N GLU A 78 -2.23 -17.81 4.71
CA GLU A 78 -2.41 -16.67 3.80
C GLU A 78 -3.78 -16.75 3.12
N ALA A 79 -4.51 -15.63 3.17
CA ALA A 79 -5.84 -15.54 2.57
C ALA A 79 -5.82 -15.52 1.04
N GLY A 80 -4.73 -15.08 0.45
CA GLY A 80 -4.53 -15.01 -0.99
C GLY A 80 -3.68 -16.14 -1.55
N PRO A 81 -3.47 -16.13 -2.87
CA PRO A 81 -2.63 -17.09 -3.56
C PRO A 81 -1.14 -16.84 -3.31
N ASP A 82 -0.34 -17.74 -3.82
CA ASP A 82 1.11 -17.56 -3.84
C ASP A 82 1.53 -16.40 -4.75
N ARG A 83 2.73 -15.85 -4.51
CA ARG A 83 3.29 -14.81 -5.36
C ARG A 83 3.80 -15.39 -6.69
N ASN A 84 3.92 -14.56 -7.69
CA ASN A 84 4.49 -14.93 -8.99
C ASN A 84 5.58 -13.94 -9.44
N ALA A 85 6.36 -14.33 -10.45
CA ALA A 85 7.51 -13.57 -10.93
C ALA A 85 7.18 -12.15 -11.46
N LEU A 86 5.94 -11.88 -11.86
CA LEU A 86 5.53 -10.54 -12.32
C LEU A 86 5.46 -9.55 -11.16
N MET A 87 5.21 -10.04 -9.95
CA MET A 87 5.16 -9.23 -8.74
C MET A 87 6.55 -8.69 -8.36
N ASP A 88 7.61 -9.33 -8.86
CA ASP A 88 8.99 -8.92 -8.59
C ASP A 88 9.46 -7.80 -9.53
N VAL A 89 8.70 -7.47 -10.59
CA VAL A 89 9.02 -6.36 -11.50
C VAL A 89 8.41 -5.06 -10.97
N PRO A 90 9.23 -4.09 -10.51
CA PRO A 90 8.74 -2.86 -9.87
C PRO A 90 7.70 -2.09 -10.68
N LEU A 91 7.96 -1.92 -11.98
CA LEU A 91 7.07 -1.18 -12.90
C LEU A 91 5.65 -1.75 -12.96
N PHE A 92 5.46 -3.05 -12.70
CA PHE A 92 4.15 -3.70 -12.85
C PHE A 92 3.23 -3.52 -11.63
N LEU A 93 3.67 -2.79 -10.63
CA LEU A 93 2.85 -2.46 -9.46
C LEU A 93 1.42 -2.01 -9.82
N PRO A 94 1.19 -1.04 -10.72
CA PRO A 94 -0.18 -0.60 -11.03
C PRO A 94 -1.06 -1.71 -11.62
N LEU A 95 -0.46 -2.67 -12.33
CA LEU A 95 -1.19 -3.78 -12.96
C LEU A 95 -1.64 -4.86 -11.96
N LEU A 96 -0.99 -4.94 -10.82
CA LEU A 96 -1.34 -5.89 -9.76
C LEU A 96 -2.50 -5.38 -8.90
N GLN A 97 -2.65 -4.08 -8.88
CA GLN A 97 -3.66 -3.38 -8.12
C GLN A 97 -5.05 -3.64 -8.72
N GLY A 98 -6.05 -3.95 -7.88
CA GLY A 98 -7.40 -4.26 -8.30
C GLY A 98 -7.62 -5.66 -8.85
N THR A 99 -6.65 -6.52 -8.70
CA THR A 99 -6.73 -7.94 -9.09
C THR A 99 -7.13 -8.82 -7.90
N GLN A 100 -7.06 -10.14 -8.08
CA GLN A 100 -7.25 -11.13 -7.00
C GLN A 100 -6.21 -11.02 -5.86
N TYR A 101 -5.07 -10.37 -6.12
CA TYR A 101 -3.98 -10.16 -5.16
C TYR A 101 -4.23 -8.99 -4.20
N ASP A 102 -5.43 -8.45 -4.24
CA ASP A 102 -5.84 -7.23 -3.56
C ASP A 102 -7.18 -7.43 -2.85
N TRP A 103 -7.27 -7.06 -1.55
CA TRP A 103 -8.50 -7.14 -0.77
C TRP A 103 -9.60 -6.19 -1.23
N GLN A 104 -9.27 -5.09 -1.90
CA GLN A 104 -10.19 -4.11 -2.47
C GLN A 104 -11.21 -3.51 -1.46
N TYR A 105 -10.84 -3.15 -0.24
CA TYR A 105 -11.73 -2.47 0.71
C TYR A 105 -12.04 -1.01 0.27
N VAL A 106 -13.10 -0.44 0.79
CA VAL A 106 -13.52 0.95 0.56
C VAL A 106 -13.90 1.56 1.91
N THR A 107 -13.50 2.81 2.15
CA THR A 107 -13.89 3.50 3.38
C THR A 107 -15.40 3.77 3.44
N GLU A 108 -15.91 4.10 4.62
CA GLU A 108 -17.18 4.80 4.72
C GLU A 108 -17.08 6.17 4.02
N PRO A 109 -18.22 6.77 3.61
CA PRO A 109 -18.22 8.12 3.06
C PRO A 109 -17.60 9.10 4.04
N GLN A 110 -16.68 9.95 3.53
CA GLN A 110 -16.00 10.95 4.34
C GLN A 110 -16.73 12.30 4.21
N ALA A 111 -17.17 12.85 5.33
CA ALA A 111 -17.89 14.13 5.35
C ALA A 111 -16.96 15.31 4.96
N GLU A 112 -15.73 15.30 5.49
CA GLU A 112 -14.80 16.41 5.40
C GLU A 112 -13.71 16.24 4.33
N ALA A 113 -13.73 15.11 3.57
CA ALA A 113 -12.70 14.77 2.62
C ALA A 113 -13.22 13.95 1.42
N CYS A 114 -12.37 13.73 0.41
CA CYS A 114 -12.64 12.85 -0.73
C CYS A 114 -13.82 13.32 -1.59
N TRP A 115 -14.10 14.61 -1.65
CA TRP A 115 -15.28 15.14 -2.35
C TRP A 115 -15.23 14.93 -3.87
N ALA A 116 -14.05 14.79 -4.46
CA ALA A 116 -13.88 14.42 -5.86
C ALA A 116 -14.02 12.90 -6.12
N MET A 117 -14.10 12.07 -5.07
CA MET A 117 -14.21 10.62 -5.18
C MET A 117 -15.68 10.17 -5.21
N LYS A 118 -15.96 9.02 -5.87
CA LYS A 118 -17.32 8.44 -5.93
C LYS A 118 -17.83 8.19 -4.51
N GLU A 119 -19.03 8.65 -4.21
CA GLU A 119 -19.67 8.54 -2.89
C GLU A 119 -18.84 9.19 -1.75
N ASN A 120 -17.93 10.12 -2.06
CA ASN A 120 -16.97 10.71 -1.12
C ASN A 120 -16.18 9.65 -0.32
N ARG A 121 -15.84 8.53 -0.97
CA ARG A 121 -15.11 7.42 -0.37
C ARG A 121 -13.71 7.36 -0.92
N SER A 122 -12.72 7.38 -0.06
CA SER A 122 -11.38 6.92 -0.42
C SER A 122 -11.45 5.41 -0.67
N ARG A 123 -10.90 4.96 -1.76
CA ARG A 123 -10.61 3.54 -1.88
C ARG A 123 -9.39 3.25 -1.04
N TRP A 124 -9.67 2.65 0.07
CA TRP A 124 -8.70 1.77 0.67
C TRP A 124 -8.70 0.50 -0.14
N PRO A 125 -7.55 0.02 -0.48
CA PRO A 125 -7.45 -1.16 -1.29
C PRO A 125 -8.00 -2.37 -0.54
N MET A 126 -9.33 -2.54 -0.52
CA MET A 126 -9.94 -3.68 0.19
C MET A 126 -11.50 -3.64 0.18
N GLY A 127 -12.19 -4.39 -0.67
CA GLY A 127 -13.61 -4.70 -0.49
C GLY A 127 -14.44 -5.02 -1.74
N LYS A 128 -15.25 -6.06 -1.65
CA LYS A 128 -16.16 -6.48 -2.70
C LYS A 128 -17.40 -5.58 -2.78
N ARG A 129 -17.70 -5.06 -3.96
CA ARG A 129 -19.05 -4.63 -4.32
C ARG A 129 -19.93 -5.88 -4.44
N LYS A 130 -21.15 -5.89 -3.84
CA LYS A 130 -22.16 -6.93 -4.11
C LYS A 130 -22.41 -6.97 -5.63
N GLU A 131 -21.95 -8.01 -6.29
CA GLU A 131 -22.39 -8.31 -7.65
C GLU A 131 -23.78 -8.90 -7.60
N LYS A 132 -24.70 -8.34 -8.41
CA LYS A 132 -25.83 -9.13 -8.92
C LYS A 132 -25.21 -10.31 -9.68
N LYS A 133 -25.57 -11.52 -9.28
CA LYS A 133 -25.21 -12.74 -10.00
C LYS A 133 -25.61 -12.60 -11.46
N VAL A 134 -24.65 -12.26 -12.30
CA VAL A 134 -24.73 -12.53 -13.74
C VAL A 134 -23.81 -13.73 -13.95
N HIS A 135 -24.39 -14.86 -14.26
CA HIS A 135 -23.67 -16.01 -14.78
C HIS A 135 -23.02 -15.59 -16.09
N LEU A 136 -21.75 -15.23 -16.04
CA LEU A 136 -20.91 -15.10 -17.23
C LEU A 136 -19.82 -16.16 -17.19
N ASP A 137 -19.72 -16.86 -18.30
CA ASP A 137 -18.75 -17.89 -18.62
C ASP A 137 -17.31 -17.35 -18.41
N ALA A 138 -16.52 -18.02 -17.59
CA ALA A 138 -15.18 -17.61 -17.15
C ALA A 138 -14.11 -17.55 -18.27
N ARG A 139 -14.51 -17.67 -19.54
CA ARG A 139 -13.61 -17.76 -20.70
C ARG A 139 -13.34 -16.44 -21.43
N LEU A 140 -14.06 -15.36 -21.07
CA LEU A 140 -13.89 -14.04 -21.69
C LEU A 140 -13.96 -12.98 -20.61
N ILE A 141 -12.85 -12.71 -19.92
CA ILE A 141 -12.72 -11.54 -19.04
C ILE A 141 -12.17 -10.40 -19.90
N PRO A 142 -13.00 -9.41 -20.29
CA PRO A 142 -12.48 -8.12 -20.72
C PRO A 142 -11.83 -7.46 -19.51
N PHE A 143 -10.74 -6.73 -19.73
CA PHE A 143 -10.12 -5.83 -18.77
C PHE A 143 -11.09 -4.70 -18.39
N ASN A 144 -12.09 -4.99 -17.58
CA ASN A 144 -13.03 -4.00 -17.10
C ASN A 144 -13.15 -4.03 -15.58
N ASN A 145 -12.67 -2.91 -15.01
CA ASN A 145 -13.03 -2.35 -13.72
C ASN A 145 -12.81 -3.23 -12.49
N ARG A 146 -11.68 -3.07 -11.80
CA ARG A 146 -11.60 -3.14 -10.31
C ARG A 146 -10.17 -3.00 -9.81
N ALA A 147 -9.98 -2.13 -8.87
CA ALA A 147 -8.72 -1.79 -8.22
C ALA A 147 -8.89 -1.83 -6.70
N PHE A 148 -8.04 -2.04 -5.80
CA PHE A 148 -6.75 -1.63 -5.24
C PHE A 148 -6.46 -2.25 -3.87
N VAL A 149 -5.42 -2.15 -3.41
CA VAL A 149 -4.18 -2.72 -2.99
C VAL A 149 -4.07 -2.76 -1.45
N SER A 150 -4.47 -3.81 -0.83
CA SER A 150 -3.81 -4.40 0.34
C SER A 150 -3.51 -5.84 -0.03
N GLY A 151 -2.25 -6.25 0.08
CA GLY A 151 -1.84 -7.51 -0.47
C GLY A 151 -2.63 -8.67 0.10
N LYS A 152 -3.34 -9.36 -0.77
CA LYS A 152 -3.97 -10.66 -0.56
C LYS A 152 -3.16 -11.71 -1.31
N THR A 153 -1.93 -11.88 -0.90
CA THR A 153 -0.95 -12.79 -1.50
C THR A 153 0.22 -12.97 -0.55
N VAL A 154 1.01 -14.00 -0.74
CA VAL A 154 2.27 -14.18 -0.01
C VAL A 154 3.17 -12.96 -0.21
N GLY A 155 3.61 -12.34 0.88
CA GLY A 155 4.31 -11.06 0.94
C GLY A 155 3.40 -9.87 1.26
N GLY A 156 2.07 -10.03 1.20
CA GLY A 156 1.10 -9.02 1.59
C GLY A 156 1.27 -7.69 0.86
N THR A 157 1.06 -6.57 1.55
CA THR A 157 1.21 -5.22 0.98
C THR A 157 2.63 -4.89 0.53
N HIS A 158 3.66 -5.62 0.98
CA HIS A 158 5.03 -5.47 0.49
C HIS A 158 5.17 -5.83 -1.01
N ILE A 159 4.28 -6.67 -1.55
CA ILE A 159 4.19 -6.96 -3.00
C ILE A 159 3.61 -5.77 -3.78
N LEU A 160 2.81 -4.94 -3.14
CA LEU A 160 1.96 -3.93 -3.78
C LEU A 160 2.31 -2.49 -3.39
N ASN A 161 3.41 -2.27 -2.66
CA ASN A 161 3.89 -0.94 -2.27
C ASN A 161 4.92 -0.37 -3.27
N ASN A 162 5.22 0.91 -3.13
CA ASN A 162 6.25 1.60 -3.94
C ASN A 162 7.69 1.30 -3.49
N MET A 163 7.90 0.32 -2.62
CA MET A 163 9.21 -0.16 -2.15
C MET A 163 10.08 0.90 -1.48
N ILE A 164 9.59 2.09 -1.21
CA ILE A 164 10.37 3.16 -0.57
C ILE A 164 10.86 2.68 0.78
N HIS A 165 12.18 2.65 0.94
CA HIS A 165 12.81 2.33 2.20
C HIS A 165 12.87 3.58 3.08
N PHE A 166 12.35 3.47 4.29
CA PHE A 166 12.40 4.50 5.31
C PHE A 166 13.24 4.02 6.48
N LYS A 167 14.29 4.79 6.82
CA LYS A 167 15.07 4.59 8.04
C LYS A 167 14.43 5.41 9.15
N ALA A 168 13.77 4.73 10.06
CA ALA A 168 13.09 5.37 11.16
C ALA A 168 14.07 5.95 12.19
N GLU A 169 13.69 7.04 12.83
CA GLU A 169 14.48 7.71 13.86
C GLU A 169 13.85 7.51 15.24
N ARG A 170 14.70 7.49 16.28
CA ARG A 170 14.30 7.27 17.67
C ARG A 170 13.20 8.23 18.14
N LYS A 171 13.24 9.47 17.66
CA LYS A 171 12.28 10.53 17.98
C LYS A 171 10.83 10.13 17.64
N ASP A 172 10.63 9.39 16.55
CA ASP A 172 9.32 8.94 16.08
C ASP A 172 8.64 7.95 17.03
N PHE A 173 9.42 7.26 17.88
CA PHE A 173 8.95 6.19 18.75
C PHE A 173 8.91 6.56 20.23
N THR A 174 9.11 7.85 20.53
CA THR A 174 9.02 8.36 21.91
C THR A 174 7.61 8.10 22.45
N GLY A 175 7.53 7.43 23.60
CA GLY A 175 6.27 7.10 24.24
C GLY A 175 5.57 5.81 23.74
N TRP A 176 6.14 5.09 22.76
CA TRP A 176 5.57 3.82 22.30
C TRP A 176 5.76 2.69 23.33
N PHE A 177 6.88 2.71 24.02
CA PHE A 177 7.26 1.68 24.97
C PHE A 177 7.23 2.20 26.40
N GLY A 178 6.77 1.38 27.34
CA GLY A 178 6.73 1.73 28.76
C GLY A 178 8.10 1.79 29.42
N LYS A 179 9.13 1.17 28.82
CA LYS A 179 10.51 1.13 29.31
C LYS A 179 11.49 1.58 28.24
N ALA A 180 12.50 2.35 28.60
CA ALA A 180 13.55 2.81 27.70
C ALA A 180 14.29 1.65 27.03
N HIS A 181 14.56 0.56 27.77
CA HIS A 181 15.21 -0.64 27.23
C HIS A 181 14.43 -1.28 26.07
N ASP A 182 13.10 -1.27 26.10
CA ASP A 182 12.29 -1.84 25.03
C ASP A 182 12.43 -0.99 23.74
N LEU A 183 12.50 0.34 23.91
CA LEU A 183 12.80 1.24 22.80
C LEU A 183 14.22 1.02 22.26
N ASP A 184 15.23 0.84 23.12
CA ASP A 184 16.62 0.58 22.71
C ASP A 184 16.68 -0.69 21.85
N ARG A 185 16.08 -1.77 22.33
CA ARG A 185 15.99 -3.05 21.59
C ARG A 185 15.28 -2.89 20.25
N PHE A 186 14.19 -2.14 20.20
CA PHE A 186 13.49 -1.86 18.96
C PHE A 186 14.35 -1.05 17.96
N MET A 187 15.11 -0.07 18.46
CA MET A 187 15.99 0.74 17.63
C MET A 187 17.21 -0.02 17.09
N GLU A 188 17.70 -1.03 17.81
CA GLU A 188 18.77 -1.91 17.32
C GLU A 188 18.45 -2.52 15.95
N PHE A 189 17.17 -2.77 15.66
CA PHE A 189 16.73 -3.29 14.35
C PHE A 189 17.15 -2.36 13.22
N PHE A 190 17.01 -1.03 13.39
CA PHE A 190 17.32 -0.03 12.37
C PHE A 190 18.83 0.28 12.29
N GLU A 191 19.60 -0.07 13.31
CA GLU A 191 21.06 0.11 13.35
C GLU A 191 21.80 -1.05 12.67
N ARG A 192 21.15 -2.21 12.58
CA ARG A 192 21.70 -3.40 11.91
C ARG A 192 21.50 -3.30 10.40
N ASP A 193 22.43 -2.71 9.66
CA ASP A 193 22.40 -2.51 8.18
C ASP A 193 22.24 -3.79 7.32
N ARG A 194 21.88 -4.93 7.90
CA ARG A 194 21.88 -6.24 7.22
C ARG A 194 20.49 -6.82 6.92
N TRP A 195 19.42 -6.14 7.29
CA TRP A 195 18.09 -6.74 7.30
C TRP A 195 17.28 -6.50 6.03
N SER A 196 17.62 -5.52 5.21
CA SER A 196 16.92 -5.27 3.95
C SER A 196 17.90 -5.12 2.78
N HIS A 197 17.44 -5.51 1.61
CA HIS A 197 18.09 -5.20 0.36
C HIS A 197 17.54 -3.87 -0.14
N VAL A 198 18.40 -2.88 -0.32
CA VAL A 198 18.03 -1.54 -0.77
C VAL A 198 18.95 -1.08 -1.89
N GLU A 199 18.36 -0.56 -2.94
CA GLU A 199 19.06 -0.09 -4.14
C GLU A 199 18.40 1.21 -4.65
N ARG A 200 19.12 1.99 -5.44
CA ARG A 200 18.52 3.09 -6.19
C ARG A 200 17.80 2.53 -7.40
N GLY A 201 16.55 2.96 -7.61
CA GLY A 201 15.77 2.62 -8.79
C GLY A 201 16.09 3.50 -9.99
N TYR A 202 15.43 3.22 -11.11
CA TYR A 202 15.40 4.10 -12.26
C TYR A 202 14.76 5.45 -11.90
N SER A 203 15.28 6.55 -12.45
CA SER A 203 14.77 7.90 -12.25
C SER A 203 14.86 8.71 -13.54
N THR A 204 13.93 9.65 -13.74
CA THR A 204 13.94 10.63 -14.83
C THR A 204 14.59 11.94 -14.39
N GLN A 205 14.51 12.96 -15.24
CA GLN A 205 14.97 14.30 -14.89
C GLN A 205 14.08 15.02 -13.85
N LEU A 206 12.84 14.56 -13.65
CA LEU A 206 11.90 15.21 -12.73
C LEU A 206 12.40 15.15 -11.28
N GLY A 207 12.81 13.95 -10.83
CA GLY A 207 13.29 13.77 -9.46
C GLY A 207 14.49 14.67 -9.16
N HIS A 208 15.47 14.74 -10.08
CA HIS A 208 16.64 15.62 -9.93
C HIS A 208 16.25 17.10 -9.90
N ALA A 209 15.35 17.53 -10.79
CA ALA A 209 14.91 18.93 -10.83
C ALA A 209 14.21 19.38 -9.54
N ILE A 210 13.40 18.51 -8.93
CA ILE A 210 12.75 18.81 -7.64
C ILE A 210 13.79 18.86 -6.51
N ILE A 211 14.74 17.90 -6.45
CA ILE A 211 15.82 17.91 -5.45
C ILE A 211 16.66 19.19 -5.57
N ASP A 212 17.11 19.53 -6.77
CA ASP A 212 17.92 20.73 -7.00
C ASP A 212 17.13 22.03 -6.72
N SER A 213 15.82 22.03 -6.98
CA SER A 213 14.94 23.16 -6.61
C SER A 213 14.81 23.29 -5.10
N ALA A 214 14.73 22.19 -4.37
CA ALA A 214 14.67 22.19 -2.92
C ALA A 214 16.00 22.72 -2.31
N MET A 215 17.13 22.35 -2.87
CA MET A 215 18.44 22.88 -2.48
C MET A 215 18.51 24.41 -2.60
N LEU A 216 17.95 24.98 -3.68
CA LEU A 216 17.89 26.42 -3.87
C LEU A 216 16.96 27.14 -2.90
N LEU A 217 16.00 26.44 -2.31
CA LEU A 217 15.14 26.95 -1.23
C LEU A 217 15.76 26.79 0.16
N GLY A 218 16.96 26.18 0.26
CA GLY A 218 17.68 26.00 1.52
C GLY A 218 17.45 24.66 2.20
N PHE A 219 16.71 23.72 1.57
CA PHE A 219 16.59 22.36 2.09
C PHE A 219 17.88 21.56 1.89
N GLY A 220 18.21 20.64 2.80
CA GLY A 220 19.36 19.77 2.73
C GLY A 220 19.18 18.58 1.77
N ARG A 221 20.28 17.93 1.40
CA ARG A 221 20.27 16.66 0.63
C ARG A 221 19.85 15.45 1.46
N ASP A 222 19.75 15.59 2.75
CA ASP A 222 19.16 14.66 3.72
C ASP A 222 17.66 14.87 3.89
N GLU A 223 17.16 16.07 3.52
CA GLU A 223 15.73 16.37 3.50
C GLU A 223 15.10 16.03 2.14
N PHE A 224 15.74 16.36 0.99
CA PHE A 224 15.24 16.02 -0.35
C PHE A 224 16.27 15.15 -1.10
N PHE A 225 15.87 13.92 -1.42
CA PHE A 225 16.77 12.94 -2.04
C PHE A 225 16.04 11.89 -2.89
N GLN A 226 16.82 11.16 -3.71
CA GLN A 226 16.33 9.96 -4.39
C GLN A 226 16.22 8.82 -3.37
N PRO A 227 15.03 8.22 -3.17
CA PRO A 227 14.86 7.17 -2.16
C PRO A 227 15.60 5.89 -2.55
N LEU A 228 16.04 5.16 -1.54
CA LEU A 228 16.40 3.76 -1.70
C LEU A 228 15.11 2.94 -1.75
N LEU A 229 15.08 1.93 -2.61
CA LEU A 229 13.97 1.01 -2.79
C LEU A 229 14.33 -0.36 -2.23
N THR A 230 13.39 -1.06 -1.62
CA THR A 230 13.56 -2.45 -1.18
C THR A 230 13.58 -3.37 -2.42
N THR A 231 14.73 -3.41 -3.08
CA THR A 231 14.98 -4.19 -4.28
C THR A 231 16.29 -4.96 -4.14
N ARG A 232 16.41 -6.05 -4.89
CA ARG A 232 17.62 -6.85 -5.07
C ARG A 232 17.81 -7.14 -6.55
N ASN A 233 18.91 -6.69 -7.12
CA ASN A 233 19.17 -6.78 -8.56
C ASN A 233 18.03 -6.18 -9.39
N GLY A 234 17.55 -4.99 -9.01
CA GLY A 234 16.46 -4.26 -9.64
C GLY A 234 15.08 -4.91 -9.54
N ARG A 235 14.94 -6.04 -8.86
CA ARG A 235 13.67 -6.72 -8.61
C ARG A 235 13.18 -6.40 -7.21
N ARG A 236 11.86 -6.33 -7.04
CA ARG A 236 11.25 -6.20 -5.71
C ARG A 236 11.77 -7.29 -4.77
N TRP A 237 12.23 -6.88 -3.62
CA TRP A 237 12.53 -7.77 -2.52
C TRP A 237 11.48 -7.58 -1.40
N THR A 238 11.09 -8.67 -0.76
CA THR A 238 10.13 -8.66 0.34
C THR A 238 10.58 -9.63 1.43
N THR A 239 10.00 -9.52 2.61
CA THR A 239 10.25 -10.45 3.72
C THR A 239 9.81 -11.89 3.39
N ALA A 240 8.91 -12.08 2.43
CA ALA A 240 8.56 -13.41 1.94
C ALA A 240 9.75 -14.08 1.21
N HIS A 241 10.57 -13.32 0.48
CA HIS A 241 11.80 -13.86 -0.11
C HIS A 241 12.80 -14.30 0.97
N GLU A 242 12.89 -13.56 2.07
CA GLU A 242 13.74 -13.94 3.21
C GLU A 242 13.26 -15.24 3.86
N TYR A 243 11.94 -15.35 4.07
CA TYR A 243 11.33 -16.57 4.59
C TYR A 243 11.62 -17.77 3.68
N GLU A 244 11.43 -17.61 2.39
CA GLU A 244 11.68 -18.64 1.37
C GLU A 244 13.17 -19.03 1.31
N SER A 245 14.09 -18.07 1.33
CA SER A 245 15.53 -18.34 1.23
C SER A 245 16.09 -19.16 2.39
N ARG A 246 15.45 -19.15 3.54
CA ARG A 246 15.87 -19.90 4.74
C ARG A 246 15.45 -21.37 4.73
N GLY A 247 14.88 -21.86 3.64
CA GLY A 247 14.54 -23.29 3.48
C GLY A 247 13.37 -23.79 4.34
N ARG A 248 12.59 -22.89 4.97
CA ARG A 248 11.41 -23.21 5.79
C ARG A 248 10.14 -23.26 4.94
N LEU A 249 10.16 -23.99 3.83
CA LEU A 249 9.35 -23.61 2.70
C LEU A 249 8.09 -24.40 2.44
N ALA A 250 8.08 -25.68 2.51
CA ALA A 250 7.08 -26.40 1.73
C ALA A 250 5.85 -26.82 2.54
N HIS A 251 6.02 -27.17 3.78
CA HIS A 251 4.95 -27.76 4.60
C HIS A 251 4.34 -26.81 5.63
N ASP A 252 4.93 -25.62 5.81
CA ASP A 252 4.53 -24.68 6.85
C ASP A 252 3.69 -23.52 6.33
N ARG A 253 3.14 -23.60 5.11
CA ARG A 253 2.32 -22.54 4.53
C ARG A 253 1.07 -23.07 3.85
N LEU A 254 -0.07 -22.45 4.16
CA LEU A 254 -1.36 -22.71 3.53
C LEU A 254 -1.90 -21.41 2.94
N THR A 255 -1.96 -21.34 1.61
CA THR A 255 -2.49 -20.21 0.84
C THR A 255 -3.98 -20.37 0.55
N ASN A 256 -4.63 -19.33 -0.01
CA ASN A 256 -6.07 -19.30 -0.28
C ASN A 256 -6.93 -19.71 0.93
N SER A 257 -6.46 -19.35 2.13
CA SER A 257 -7.00 -19.83 3.40
C SER A 257 -7.32 -18.66 4.33
N VAL A 258 -8.61 -18.40 4.51
CA VAL A 258 -9.10 -17.27 5.31
C VAL A 258 -9.41 -17.74 6.72
N VAL A 259 -8.78 -17.13 7.71
CA VAL A 259 -9.14 -17.36 9.12
C VAL A 259 -10.44 -16.64 9.42
N GLU A 260 -11.45 -17.40 9.79
CA GLU A 260 -12.80 -16.92 10.09
C GLU A 260 -12.95 -16.52 11.57
N ARG A 261 -12.34 -17.30 12.48
CA ARG A 261 -12.50 -17.09 13.93
C ARG A 261 -11.35 -17.70 14.72
N ILE A 262 -11.01 -17.03 15.83
CA ILE A 262 -10.15 -17.54 16.91
C ILE A 262 -11.09 -18.15 17.96
N VAL A 263 -10.81 -19.38 18.39
CA VAL A 263 -11.60 -20.06 19.43
C VAL A 263 -10.82 -20.08 20.73
N LEU A 264 -11.41 -19.45 21.74
CA LEU A 264 -10.85 -19.42 23.10
C LEU A 264 -11.41 -20.57 23.94
N GLU A 265 -10.52 -21.22 24.69
CA GLU A 265 -10.87 -22.22 25.70
C GLU A 265 -10.36 -21.74 27.07
N LYS A 266 -11.28 -21.38 27.96
CA LYS A 266 -10.95 -20.86 29.32
C LYS A 266 -9.93 -19.69 29.27
N GLY A 267 -10.09 -18.76 28.34
CA GLY A 267 -9.20 -17.60 28.18
C GLY A 267 -7.90 -17.86 27.42
N VAL A 268 -7.71 -19.06 26.87
CA VAL A 268 -6.52 -19.44 26.08
C VAL A 268 -6.92 -19.57 24.61
N ALA A 269 -6.20 -18.91 23.71
CA ALA A 269 -6.36 -19.10 22.27
C ALA A 269 -5.69 -20.41 21.84
N LYS A 270 -6.49 -21.36 21.38
CA LYS A 270 -6.02 -22.71 21.04
C LYS A 270 -6.33 -23.14 19.63
N ARG A 271 -7.43 -22.62 19.05
CA ARG A 271 -7.93 -23.10 17.76
C ARG A 271 -8.26 -21.94 16.83
N LEU A 272 -8.13 -22.22 15.54
CA LEU A 272 -8.60 -21.36 14.46
C LEU A 272 -9.62 -22.10 13.60
N LEU A 273 -10.69 -21.43 13.25
CA LEU A 273 -11.58 -21.88 12.19
C LEU A 273 -11.12 -21.20 10.90
N VAL A 274 -10.82 -22.01 9.90
CA VAL A 274 -10.20 -21.56 8.63
C VAL A 274 -11.03 -22.04 7.45
N SER A 275 -11.41 -21.12 6.58
CA SER A 275 -12.03 -21.43 5.30
C SER A 275 -10.93 -21.66 4.25
N SER A 276 -10.79 -22.88 3.77
CA SER A 276 -9.81 -23.27 2.77
C SER A 276 -10.45 -24.19 1.71
N ALA A 277 -10.24 -23.89 0.44
CA ALA A 277 -10.80 -24.64 -0.69
C ALA A 277 -12.33 -24.92 -0.57
N GLY A 278 -13.07 -23.95 -0.03
CA GLY A 278 -14.52 -24.05 0.18
C GLY A 278 -14.96 -24.93 1.37
N LYS A 279 -14.00 -25.41 2.17
CA LYS A 279 -14.25 -26.19 3.39
C LYS A 279 -13.86 -25.38 4.62
N LEU A 280 -14.58 -25.59 5.72
CA LEU A 280 -14.19 -25.08 7.03
C LEU A 280 -13.37 -26.16 7.73
N ILE A 281 -12.12 -25.83 8.07
CA ILE A 281 -11.19 -26.71 8.81
C ILE A 281 -10.85 -26.10 10.16
N GLU A 282 -10.50 -26.94 11.13
CA GLU A 282 -10.02 -26.53 12.43
C GLU A 282 -8.52 -26.81 12.55
N LEU A 283 -7.74 -25.80 12.94
CA LEU A 283 -6.31 -25.88 13.19
C LEU A 283 -6.03 -25.53 14.65
N ARG A 284 -5.02 -26.17 15.24
CA ARG A 284 -4.67 -26.00 16.67
C ARG A 284 -3.24 -25.52 16.84
N ALA A 285 -3.05 -24.57 17.77
CA ALA A 285 -1.75 -24.11 18.20
C ALA A 285 -1.52 -24.50 19.67
N SER A 286 -0.35 -25.09 19.95
CA SER A 286 0.02 -25.51 21.30
C SER A 286 0.69 -24.38 22.11
N LYS A 287 1.47 -23.50 21.46
CA LYS A 287 2.25 -22.42 22.10
C LYS A 287 1.70 -21.03 21.81
N GLY A 288 1.22 -20.77 20.58
CA GLY A 288 0.70 -19.44 20.28
C GLY A 288 0.09 -19.26 18.89
N ILE A 289 -0.84 -18.31 18.81
CA ILE A 289 -1.42 -17.79 17.58
C ILE A 289 -0.94 -16.35 17.43
N ILE A 290 -0.32 -16.01 16.30
CA ILE A 290 0.24 -14.70 16.02
C ILE A 290 -0.54 -14.08 14.86
N LEU A 291 -1.26 -12.99 15.14
CA LEU A 291 -1.97 -12.24 14.12
C LEU A 291 -1.00 -11.27 13.44
N ALA A 292 -0.87 -11.43 12.13
CA ALA A 292 -0.09 -10.57 11.23
C ALA A 292 -0.91 -10.26 9.95
N ALA A 293 -2.24 -10.15 10.12
CA ALA A 293 -3.19 -9.95 9.02
C ALA A 293 -3.34 -8.47 8.61
N GLY A 294 -2.46 -7.60 9.12
CA GLY A 294 -2.44 -6.16 8.85
C GLY A 294 -3.51 -5.39 9.61
N THR A 295 -3.45 -4.08 9.49
CA THR A 295 -4.24 -3.12 10.28
C THR A 295 -5.74 -3.38 10.25
N VAL A 296 -6.28 -3.80 9.12
CA VAL A 296 -7.71 -4.12 9.02
C VAL A 296 -7.99 -5.57 9.42
N GLY A 297 -7.20 -6.51 8.90
CA GLY A 297 -7.47 -7.94 9.08
C GLY A 297 -7.35 -8.39 10.53
N SER A 298 -6.32 -7.94 11.25
CA SER A 298 -6.08 -8.30 12.66
C SER A 298 -7.18 -7.77 13.58
N ALA A 299 -7.58 -6.50 13.43
CA ALA A 299 -8.68 -5.94 14.19
C ALA A 299 -10.01 -6.64 13.87
N LYS A 300 -10.32 -6.83 12.57
CA LYS A 300 -11.53 -7.54 12.13
C LYS A 300 -11.61 -8.95 12.74
N LEU A 301 -10.51 -9.70 12.72
CA LEU A 301 -10.46 -11.06 13.24
C LEU A 301 -10.68 -11.12 14.75
N LEU A 302 -10.12 -10.19 15.53
CA LEU A 302 -10.39 -10.06 16.96
C LEU A 302 -11.88 -9.79 17.21
N LEU A 303 -12.46 -8.80 16.54
CA LEU A 303 -13.88 -8.46 16.66
C LEU A 303 -14.79 -9.64 16.31
N GLN A 304 -14.53 -10.34 15.19
CA GLN A 304 -15.30 -11.53 14.77
C GLN A 304 -15.20 -12.68 15.76
N SER A 305 -14.11 -12.72 16.54
CA SER A 305 -13.86 -13.74 17.55
C SER A 305 -14.44 -13.37 18.92
N GLY A 306 -15.20 -12.27 19.03
CA GLY A 306 -15.80 -11.82 20.29
C GLY A 306 -14.81 -11.09 21.22
N ILE A 307 -13.68 -10.62 20.69
CA ILE A 307 -12.66 -9.86 21.42
C ILE A 307 -12.75 -8.40 20.97
N GLY A 308 -13.35 -7.53 21.77
CA GLY A 308 -13.56 -6.13 21.37
C GLY A 308 -14.56 -5.40 22.25
N PRO A 309 -15.01 -4.18 21.83
CA PRO A 309 -16.00 -3.39 22.53
C PRO A 309 -17.31 -4.16 22.69
N ARG A 310 -17.71 -4.48 23.92
CA ARG A 310 -18.89 -5.31 24.23
C ARG A 310 -20.15 -4.82 23.52
N GLU A 311 -20.50 -3.56 23.71
CA GLU A 311 -21.74 -2.99 23.17
C GLU A 311 -21.79 -3.01 21.64
N GLU A 312 -20.64 -2.70 20.98
CA GLU A 312 -20.54 -2.73 19.52
C GLU A 312 -20.68 -4.16 18.97
N LEU A 313 -20.08 -5.15 19.64
CA LEU A 313 -20.20 -6.56 19.27
C LEU A 313 -21.63 -7.07 19.41
N GLU A 314 -22.29 -6.76 20.52
CA GLU A 314 -23.70 -7.14 20.77
C GLU A 314 -24.64 -6.52 19.71
N THR A 315 -24.41 -5.26 19.33
CA THR A 315 -25.21 -4.56 18.31
C THR A 315 -25.18 -5.27 16.95
N VAL A 316 -24.06 -5.91 16.60
CA VAL A 316 -23.90 -6.63 15.32
C VAL A 316 -24.15 -8.13 15.44
N GLY A 317 -24.60 -8.62 16.60
CA GLY A 317 -24.95 -10.02 16.85
C GLY A 317 -23.73 -10.93 17.10
N VAL A 318 -22.58 -10.37 17.48
CA VAL A 318 -21.39 -11.14 17.92
C VAL A 318 -21.41 -11.26 19.45
N THR A 319 -21.32 -12.47 19.97
CA THR A 319 -21.23 -12.70 21.42
C THR A 319 -19.88 -12.21 21.96
N PRO A 320 -19.85 -11.22 22.87
CA PRO A 320 -18.60 -10.76 23.47
C PRO A 320 -18.01 -11.83 24.41
N ILE A 321 -16.75 -12.18 24.20
CA ILE A 321 -16.01 -13.12 25.05
C ILE A 321 -15.05 -12.35 25.94
N ILE A 322 -14.30 -11.41 25.36
CA ILE A 322 -13.37 -10.52 26.08
C ILE A 322 -13.74 -9.09 25.76
N ASN A 323 -14.08 -8.30 26.79
CA ASN A 323 -14.32 -6.87 26.61
C ASN A 323 -12.99 -6.12 26.51
N LEU A 324 -12.64 -5.69 25.29
CA LEU A 324 -11.40 -4.98 24.99
C LEU A 324 -11.73 -3.75 24.13
N PRO A 325 -12.05 -2.61 24.76
CA PRO A 325 -12.67 -1.45 24.09
C PRO A 325 -11.84 -0.83 22.94
N GLN A 326 -10.52 -1.04 22.96
CA GLN A 326 -9.62 -0.41 22.00
C GLN A 326 -9.47 -1.17 20.68
N VAL A 327 -10.01 -2.39 20.56
CA VAL A 327 -9.95 -3.14 19.29
C VAL A 327 -10.72 -2.40 18.21
N GLY A 328 -10.05 -2.14 17.10
CA GLY A 328 -10.57 -1.40 15.97
C GLY A 328 -10.50 0.12 16.10
N LYS A 329 -10.15 0.67 17.28
CA LYS A 329 -10.00 2.11 17.50
C LYS A 329 -8.61 2.59 17.08
N ASN A 330 -8.38 3.93 17.16
CA ASN A 330 -7.10 4.54 16.87
C ASN A 330 -6.58 4.29 15.45
N LEU A 331 -7.47 4.13 14.47
CA LEU A 331 -7.08 4.03 13.08
C LEU A 331 -6.45 5.35 12.61
N GLN A 332 -5.19 5.31 12.22
CA GLN A 332 -4.44 6.43 11.67
C GLN A 332 -3.92 6.04 10.28
N ASP A 333 -3.78 7.03 9.40
CA ASP A 333 -3.26 6.80 8.05
C ASP A 333 -2.56 8.06 7.53
N HIS A 334 -1.45 7.92 6.83
CA HIS A 334 -0.87 9.02 6.09
C HIS A 334 -1.80 9.43 4.95
N ILE A 335 -2.05 10.71 4.82
CA ILE A 335 -2.93 11.27 3.80
C ILE A 335 -2.20 12.23 2.90
N GLY A 336 -2.47 12.14 1.60
CA GLY A 336 -1.85 12.99 0.58
C GLY A 336 -2.86 13.72 -0.27
N THR A 337 -2.38 14.76 -0.94
CA THR A 337 -3.14 15.56 -1.92
C THR A 337 -2.24 15.92 -3.10
N GLY A 338 -2.76 16.59 -4.13
CA GLY A 338 -1.93 17.14 -5.21
C GLY A 338 -1.74 16.23 -6.43
N SER A 339 -2.58 15.21 -6.62
CA SER A 339 -2.51 14.35 -7.82
C SER A 339 -2.66 15.15 -9.10
N GLU A 340 -1.62 15.11 -9.98
CA GLU A 340 -1.54 15.82 -11.25
C GLU A 340 -1.90 17.30 -11.17
N LEU A 341 -1.43 17.95 -10.12
CA LEU A 341 -1.55 19.39 -9.97
C LEU A 341 -0.54 20.14 -10.85
N LEU A 342 0.52 19.45 -11.29
CA LEU A 342 1.61 20.01 -12.07
C LEU A 342 1.58 19.52 -13.53
N LEU A 343 1.73 20.46 -14.44
CA LEU A 343 1.99 20.23 -15.86
C LEU A 343 3.51 20.27 -16.10
N ILE A 344 3.98 19.56 -17.13
CA ILE A 344 5.39 19.53 -17.52
C ILE A 344 5.53 19.78 -19.01
N GLY A 345 6.41 20.71 -19.39
CA GLY A 345 6.65 21.07 -20.78
C GLY A 345 7.57 20.11 -21.54
N LYS A 346 8.42 19.36 -20.83
CA LYS A 346 9.35 18.40 -21.44
C LYS A 346 8.87 16.96 -21.25
N SER A 347 8.98 16.15 -22.31
CA SER A 347 8.69 14.72 -22.20
C SER A 347 9.69 13.99 -21.31
N LEU A 348 9.19 13.19 -20.38
CA LEU A 348 10.00 12.32 -19.50
C LEU A 348 10.34 10.96 -20.13
N LYS A 349 9.91 10.71 -21.38
CA LYS A 349 10.12 9.43 -22.10
C LYS A 349 9.58 8.21 -21.33
N LEU A 350 8.44 8.37 -20.68
CA LEU A 350 7.75 7.30 -19.95
C LEU A 350 6.50 6.81 -20.69
N HIS A 351 6.48 6.93 -22.02
CA HIS A 351 5.41 6.32 -22.80
C HIS A 351 5.44 4.79 -22.65
N PRO A 352 4.30 4.08 -22.64
CA PRO A 352 4.25 2.62 -22.51
C PRO A 352 5.17 1.85 -23.46
N ILE A 353 5.36 2.35 -24.70
CA ILE A 353 6.29 1.75 -25.67
C ILE A 353 7.76 1.88 -25.21
N ASP A 354 8.14 3.01 -24.61
CA ASP A 354 9.50 3.22 -24.11
C ASP A 354 9.79 2.32 -22.91
N LEU A 355 8.79 2.12 -22.05
CA LEU A 355 8.90 1.31 -20.84
C LEU A 355 9.17 -0.18 -21.15
N VAL A 356 8.51 -0.73 -22.17
CA VAL A 356 8.64 -2.14 -22.59
C VAL A 356 9.58 -2.35 -23.77
N HIS A 357 10.38 -1.35 -24.15
CA HIS A 357 11.34 -1.46 -25.24
C HIS A 357 12.34 -2.61 -24.99
N PRO A 358 12.70 -3.43 -25.99
CA PRO A 358 13.58 -4.59 -25.83
C PRO A 358 14.91 -4.28 -25.13
N SER A 359 15.48 -3.07 -25.36
CA SER A 359 16.70 -2.66 -24.66
C SER A 359 16.52 -2.53 -23.14
N ASN A 360 15.34 -2.10 -22.67
CA ASN A 360 15.03 -2.02 -21.24
C ASN A 360 14.87 -3.42 -20.62
N VAL A 361 14.28 -4.33 -21.36
CA VAL A 361 14.17 -5.74 -20.95
C VAL A 361 15.56 -6.36 -20.83
N LEU A 362 16.42 -6.17 -21.85
CA LEU A 362 17.81 -6.65 -21.80
C LEU A 362 18.59 -6.07 -20.63
N LYS A 363 18.50 -4.76 -20.38
CA LYS A 363 19.15 -4.11 -19.22
C LYS A 363 18.69 -4.71 -17.90
N PHE A 364 17.38 -4.98 -17.75
CA PHE A 364 16.81 -5.54 -16.53
C PHE A 364 17.37 -6.93 -16.20
N PHE A 365 17.62 -7.77 -17.22
CA PHE A 365 18.13 -9.12 -17.02
C PHE A 365 19.67 -9.23 -17.07
N SER A 366 20.37 -8.23 -17.63
CA SER A 366 21.84 -8.26 -17.82
C SER A 366 22.66 -7.64 -16.68
N GLY A 367 22.04 -7.32 -15.54
CA GLY A 367 22.71 -6.71 -14.39
C GLY A 367 22.76 -5.16 -14.40
N ASN A 368 22.35 -4.52 -15.50
CA ASN A 368 22.23 -3.06 -15.59
C ASN A 368 20.79 -2.57 -15.23
N HIS A 369 20.17 -3.24 -14.28
CA HIS A 369 18.78 -3.06 -13.90
C HIS A 369 18.43 -1.62 -13.49
N HIS A 370 19.33 -0.91 -12.81
CA HIS A 370 19.14 0.50 -12.43
C HIS A 370 19.00 1.47 -13.63
N GLN A 371 19.40 1.04 -14.84
CA GLN A 371 19.19 1.79 -16.08
C GLN A 371 17.93 1.32 -16.84
N SER A 372 17.22 0.34 -16.33
CA SER A 372 16.00 -0.19 -16.92
C SER A 372 14.77 0.45 -16.30
N SER A 373 13.85 0.93 -17.13
CA SER A 373 12.54 1.40 -16.67
C SER A 373 11.73 0.32 -15.95
N LEU A 374 12.02 -0.97 -16.13
CA LEU A 374 11.36 -2.07 -15.40
C LEU A 374 11.68 -2.07 -13.90
N SER A 375 12.81 -1.47 -13.48
CA SER A 375 13.17 -1.29 -12.07
C SER A 375 12.58 -0.01 -11.45
N PHE A 376 11.69 0.66 -12.16
CA PHE A 376 11.04 1.88 -11.71
C PHE A 376 10.03 1.61 -10.60
N GLY A 377 10.29 2.15 -9.40
CA GLY A 377 9.46 1.95 -8.21
C GLY A 377 8.30 2.93 -8.07
N GLY A 378 8.06 3.80 -9.06
CA GLY A 378 6.98 4.78 -9.07
C GLY A 378 7.34 6.13 -8.43
N CYS A 379 8.29 6.19 -7.50
CA CYS A 379 8.73 7.42 -6.84
C CYS A 379 10.20 7.71 -7.16
N GLU A 380 10.49 8.92 -7.66
CA GLU A 380 11.83 9.35 -8.10
C GLU A 380 12.58 10.19 -7.07
N ALA A 381 11.84 10.93 -6.27
CA ALA A 381 12.39 11.70 -5.19
C ALA A 381 11.42 11.74 -4.02
N VAL A 382 11.95 11.86 -2.82
CA VAL A 382 11.20 12.13 -1.60
C VAL A 382 11.75 13.38 -0.95
N GLY A 383 10.87 14.15 -0.31
CA GLY A 383 11.23 15.27 0.53
C GLY A 383 10.61 15.10 1.91
N TYR A 384 11.31 15.48 2.97
CA TYR A 384 10.83 15.47 4.34
C TYR A 384 10.96 16.86 4.93
N VAL A 385 9.86 17.41 5.42
CA VAL A 385 9.83 18.80 5.91
C VAL A 385 9.21 18.85 7.30
N SER A 386 9.90 19.50 8.23
CA SER A 386 9.37 19.82 9.55
C SER A 386 8.61 21.15 9.52
N LEU A 387 7.43 21.15 10.13
CA LEU A 387 6.63 22.37 10.38
C LEU A 387 6.79 22.88 11.82
N GLY A 388 7.74 22.32 12.56
CA GLY A 388 8.05 22.71 13.94
C GLY A 388 7.35 21.86 15.01
N SER A 389 6.86 20.68 14.66
CA SER A 389 6.33 19.73 15.64
C SER A 389 7.43 18.99 16.42
N ASN A 390 7.04 18.13 17.35
CA ASN A 390 7.95 17.26 18.10
C ASN A 390 8.38 16.00 17.33
N TYR A 391 7.91 15.80 16.11
CA TYR A 391 8.29 14.67 15.25
C TYR A 391 9.54 14.97 14.42
N THR A 392 10.09 13.97 13.78
CA THR A 392 11.23 14.14 12.86
C THR A 392 10.84 14.99 11.67
N SER A 393 9.67 14.69 11.08
CA SER A 393 9.09 15.44 9.97
C SER A 393 7.57 15.43 10.05
N ASP A 394 6.94 16.51 9.57
CA ASP A 394 5.48 16.66 9.52
C ASP A 394 4.91 16.36 8.15
N LEU A 395 5.65 16.69 7.10
CA LEU A 395 5.28 16.48 5.71
C LEU A 395 6.30 15.62 4.98
N GLN A 396 5.80 14.73 4.11
CA GLN A 396 6.58 14.06 3.09
C GLN A 396 6.13 14.55 1.72
N PHE A 397 7.07 14.74 0.80
CA PHE A 397 6.80 14.95 -0.62
C PHE A 397 7.17 13.69 -1.39
N MET A 398 6.25 13.14 -2.18
CA MET A 398 6.54 12.05 -3.11
C MET A 398 6.46 12.56 -4.55
N VAL A 399 7.53 12.37 -5.30
CA VAL A 399 7.65 12.82 -6.69
C VAL A 399 7.43 11.64 -7.63
N LEU A 400 6.34 11.68 -8.38
CA LEU A 400 5.96 10.65 -9.34
C LEU A 400 5.89 11.26 -10.74
N PRO A 401 6.62 10.72 -11.74
CA PRO A 401 6.65 11.26 -13.09
C PRO A 401 5.41 10.92 -13.92
N ALA A 402 4.38 10.43 -13.27
CA ALA A 402 3.12 10.00 -13.87
C ALA A 402 1.95 10.42 -12.98
N GLY A 403 0.74 10.28 -13.49
CA GLY A 403 -0.49 10.54 -12.77
C GLY A 403 -1.71 9.88 -13.40
N LEU A 404 -2.90 10.35 -13.04
CA LEU A 404 -4.19 9.76 -13.44
C LEU A 404 -4.43 9.78 -14.95
N THR A 405 -3.77 10.71 -15.68
CA THR A 405 -3.88 10.86 -17.13
C THR A 405 -2.90 9.99 -17.91
N SER A 406 -1.87 9.45 -17.26
CA SER A 406 -0.76 8.74 -17.91
C SER A 406 -1.18 7.46 -18.65
N ASP A 407 -2.30 6.85 -18.27
CA ASP A 407 -2.88 5.69 -18.95
C ASP A 407 -4.14 6.02 -19.77
N GLY A 408 -4.37 7.29 -20.07
CA GLY A 408 -5.59 7.75 -20.74
C GLY A 408 -6.86 7.62 -19.91
N GLY A 409 -6.72 7.44 -18.57
CA GLY A 409 -7.83 7.26 -17.64
C GLY A 409 -8.47 5.87 -17.68
N VAL A 410 -7.78 4.88 -18.21
CA VAL A 410 -8.30 3.50 -18.30
C VAL A 410 -8.30 2.84 -16.93
N HIS A 411 -7.22 2.95 -16.18
CA HIS A 411 -7.01 2.26 -14.92
C HIS A 411 -6.75 3.20 -13.74
N LEU A 412 -5.76 4.12 -13.87
CA LEU A 412 -5.27 4.94 -12.77
C LEU A 412 -6.36 5.81 -12.11
N ARG A 413 -7.30 6.39 -12.85
CA ARG A 413 -8.42 7.15 -12.27
C ARG A 413 -9.36 6.30 -11.41
N ASN A 414 -9.50 5.01 -11.75
CA ASN A 414 -10.31 4.07 -11.00
C ASN A 414 -9.64 3.67 -9.68
N ILE A 415 -8.31 3.75 -9.66
CA ILE A 415 -7.45 3.54 -8.50
C ILE A 415 -7.86 4.44 -7.35
N VAL A 416 -7.96 5.72 -7.59
CA VAL A 416 -8.33 6.72 -6.60
C VAL A 416 -9.86 6.90 -6.47
N ASN A 417 -10.65 6.07 -7.15
CA ASN A 417 -12.12 6.15 -7.13
C ASN A 417 -12.69 7.49 -7.62
N LEU A 418 -12.03 8.13 -8.58
CA LEU A 418 -12.40 9.47 -9.07
C LEU A 418 -13.81 9.49 -9.69
N LYS A 419 -14.59 10.55 -9.42
CA LYS A 419 -15.89 10.81 -10.07
C LYS A 419 -15.70 11.01 -11.58
N ASP A 420 -16.57 10.41 -12.38
CA ASP A 420 -16.52 10.53 -13.84
C ASP A 420 -16.71 11.99 -14.30
N ALA A 421 -17.50 12.80 -13.59
CA ALA A 421 -17.67 14.22 -13.88
C ALA A 421 -16.36 15.00 -13.68
N VAL A 422 -15.63 14.73 -12.60
CA VAL A 422 -14.32 15.37 -12.33
C VAL A 422 -13.29 14.94 -13.37
N TRP A 423 -13.30 13.66 -13.77
CA TRP A 423 -12.44 13.18 -14.84
C TRP A 423 -12.68 13.95 -16.13
N LYS A 424 -13.93 14.00 -16.62
CA LYS A 424 -14.32 14.64 -17.89
C LYS A 424 -14.00 16.12 -17.91
N ASP A 425 -14.22 16.81 -16.77
CA ASP A 425 -14.00 18.25 -16.72
C ASP A 425 -12.53 18.61 -16.54
N TYR A 426 -11.79 17.96 -15.63
CA TYR A 426 -10.45 18.43 -15.24
C TYR A 426 -9.30 17.65 -15.89
N TYR A 427 -9.34 16.32 -15.88
CA TYR A 427 -8.21 15.48 -16.29
C TYR A 427 -8.27 15.03 -17.76
N GLU A 428 -9.45 14.69 -18.29
CA GLU A 428 -9.59 14.20 -19.67
C GLU A 428 -9.10 15.21 -20.72
N PRO A 429 -9.29 16.52 -20.58
CA PRO A 429 -8.72 17.50 -21.51
C PRO A 429 -7.19 17.42 -21.59
N LEU A 430 -6.49 17.22 -20.47
CA LEU A 430 -5.03 17.05 -20.45
C LEU A 430 -4.61 15.79 -21.21
N SER A 431 -5.30 14.68 -20.97
CA SER A 431 -5.04 13.41 -21.67
C SER A 431 -5.27 13.53 -23.20
N ARG A 432 -6.31 14.26 -23.63
CA ARG A 432 -6.65 14.43 -25.04
C ARG A 432 -5.69 15.36 -25.79
N THR A 433 -5.18 16.38 -25.13
CA THR A 433 -4.22 17.34 -25.74
C THR A 433 -2.80 16.79 -25.78
N GLY A 434 -2.53 15.64 -25.15
CA GLY A 434 -1.19 15.09 -25.01
C GLY A 434 -0.29 15.91 -24.08
N GLN A 435 -0.88 16.81 -23.29
CA GLN A 435 -0.13 17.55 -22.28
C GLN A 435 0.23 16.61 -21.13
N HIS A 436 1.53 16.50 -20.88
CA HIS A 436 2.00 15.65 -19.78
C HIS A 436 1.75 16.33 -18.43
N ALA A 437 1.22 15.57 -17.51
CA ALA A 437 1.07 15.96 -16.11
C ALA A 437 1.87 15.03 -15.22
N VAL A 438 2.36 15.56 -14.12
CA VAL A 438 3.13 14.82 -13.10
C VAL A 438 2.53 15.03 -11.73
N THR A 439 2.85 14.14 -10.82
CA THR A 439 2.33 14.17 -9.46
C THR A 439 3.46 14.44 -8.47
N VAL A 440 3.34 15.51 -7.69
CA VAL A 440 4.14 15.71 -6.49
C VAL A 440 3.16 15.83 -5.33
N LEU A 441 3.15 14.80 -4.48
CA LEU A 441 2.20 14.68 -3.38
C LEU A 441 2.81 15.26 -2.10
N PRO A 442 2.33 16.37 -1.56
CA PRO A 442 2.46 16.64 -0.14
C PRO A 442 1.60 15.65 0.66
N ILE A 443 2.21 14.99 1.62
CA ILE A 443 1.65 13.95 2.47
C ILE A 443 1.79 14.39 3.91
N LEU A 444 0.70 14.38 4.65
CA LEU A 444 0.70 14.65 6.09
C LEU A 444 1.07 13.36 6.83
N LEU A 445 2.17 13.42 7.60
CA LEU A 445 2.72 12.26 8.31
C LEU A 445 2.10 12.02 9.69
N HIS A 446 1.63 13.08 10.35
CA HIS A 446 1.07 12.97 11.70
C HIS A 446 -0.31 13.65 11.79
N PRO A 447 -1.32 13.13 11.04
CA PRO A 447 -2.67 13.68 11.08
C PRO A 447 -3.26 13.57 12.48
N LYS A 448 -4.02 14.60 12.89
CA LYS A 448 -4.77 14.62 14.15
C LYS A 448 -6.11 13.91 14.03
N SER A 449 -6.59 13.73 12.80
CA SER A 449 -7.79 12.99 12.51
C SER A 449 -7.57 11.50 12.74
N VAL A 450 -8.42 10.88 13.56
CA VAL A 450 -8.32 9.47 13.95
C VAL A 450 -9.66 8.78 13.70
N GLY A 451 -9.58 7.57 13.16
CA GLY A 451 -10.73 6.78 12.78
C GLY A 451 -10.87 5.45 13.52
N HIS A 452 -11.64 4.55 12.93
CA HIS A 452 -11.89 3.22 13.49
C HIS A 452 -12.22 2.17 12.42
N ILE A 453 -12.06 0.91 12.82
CA ILE A 453 -12.53 -0.29 12.13
C ILE A 453 -13.65 -0.91 12.96
N GLY A 454 -14.72 -1.39 12.31
CA GLY A 454 -15.82 -2.08 12.96
C GLY A 454 -16.38 -3.23 12.11
N LEU A 455 -17.33 -3.97 12.64
CA LEU A 455 -18.06 -4.99 11.91
C LEU A 455 -19.41 -4.45 11.41
N ARG A 456 -19.87 -4.93 10.24
CA ARG A 456 -21.22 -4.65 9.74
C ARG A 456 -22.26 -5.63 10.27
N SER A 457 -21.83 -6.84 10.54
CA SER A 457 -22.67 -7.94 11.03
C SER A 457 -21.79 -9.05 11.63
N ALA A 458 -22.41 -10.05 12.22
CA ALA A 458 -21.75 -11.27 12.68
C ALA A 458 -21.20 -12.15 11.53
N ASN A 459 -21.57 -11.88 10.28
CA ASN A 459 -21.08 -12.64 9.13
C ASN A 459 -19.63 -12.24 8.80
N GLY A 460 -18.70 -13.14 8.99
CA GLY A 460 -17.27 -12.95 8.70
C GLY A 460 -16.94 -12.61 7.24
N GLN A 461 -17.83 -12.91 6.30
CA GLN A 461 -17.64 -12.60 4.88
C GLN A 461 -18.00 -11.15 4.53
N ASP A 462 -18.70 -10.44 5.42
CA ASP A 462 -19.03 -9.04 5.18
C ASP A 462 -17.78 -8.16 5.30
N ALA A 463 -17.71 -7.14 4.42
CA ALA A 463 -16.65 -6.16 4.48
C ALA A 463 -16.73 -5.38 5.80
N PRO A 464 -15.60 -5.10 6.47
CA PRO A 464 -15.60 -4.31 7.69
C PRO A 464 -16.06 -2.87 7.43
N ILE A 465 -16.49 -2.19 8.47
CA ILE A 465 -16.59 -0.74 8.50
C ILE A 465 -15.17 -0.19 8.61
N ILE A 466 -14.79 0.70 7.70
CA ILE A 466 -13.51 1.40 7.72
C ILE A 466 -13.81 2.89 7.66
N ASN A 467 -13.68 3.57 8.77
CA ASN A 467 -13.89 5.00 8.82
C ASN A 467 -12.64 5.72 9.35
N PRO A 468 -11.78 6.23 8.47
CA PRO A 468 -10.56 6.94 8.87
C PRO A 468 -10.80 8.35 9.40
N ASN A 469 -12.00 8.93 9.25
CA ASN A 469 -12.34 10.30 9.65
C ASN A 469 -11.40 11.36 9.05
N TYR A 470 -11.01 11.21 7.79
CA TYR A 470 -10.05 12.12 7.14
C TYR A 470 -10.46 13.59 7.25
N LEU A 471 -9.50 14.46 7.57
CA LEU A 471 -9.62 15.92 7.61
C LEU A 471 -10.71 16.45 8.56
N THR A 472 -11.10 15.71 9.59
CA THR A 472 -11.98 16.21 10.66
C THR A 472 -11.26 17.25 11.52
N SER A 473 -9.93 17.18 11.62
CA SER A 473 -9.10 18.22 12.20
C SER A 473 -8.79 19.33 11.19
N LYS A 474 -9.04 20.57 11.56
CA LYS A 474 -8.66 21.75 10.74
C LYS A 474 -7.14 21.92 10.62
N GLU A 475 -6.37 21.39 11.57
CA GLU A 475 -4.90 21.42 11.53
C GLU A 475 -4.38 20.60 10.35
N ASP A 476 -4.94 19.40 10.13
CA ASP A 476 -4.57 18.52 9.01
C ASP A 476 -4.72 19.23 7.66
N VAL A 477 -5.82 19.99 7.51
CA VAL A 477 -6.07 20.75 6.29
C VAL A 477 -5.05 21.88 6.12
N ARG A 478 -4.80 22.65 7.17
CA ARG A 478 -3.82 23.76 7.14
C ARG A 478 -2.41 23.29 6.80
N ASP A 479 -2.00 22.15 7.34
CA ASP A 479 -0.67 21.61 7.11
C ASP A 479 -0.52 21.06 5.68
N LEU A 480 -1.56 20.46 5.12
CA LEU A 480 -1.57 20.09 3.69
C LEU A 480 -1.56 21.32 2.77
N VAL A 481 -2.25 22.41 3.14
CA VAL A 481 -2.17 23.68 2.38
C VAL A 481 -0.76 24.26 2.44
N LYS A 482 -0.06 24.21 3.58
CA LYS A 482 1.36 24.59 3.65
C LYS A 482 2.21 23.72 2.71
N GLY A 483 1.93 22.42 2.62
CA GLY A 483 2.60 21.54 1.67
C GLY A 483 2.42 21.98 0.22
N ILE A 484 1.21 22.40 -0.17
CA ILE A 484 0.96 22.96 -1.52
C ILE A 484 1.75 24.27 -1.71
N ARG A 485 1.83 25.14 -0.69
CA ARG A 485 2.60 26.39 -0.76
C ARG A 485 4.10 26.13 -0.95
N ILE A 486 4.66 25.14 -0.27
CA ILE A 486 6.05 24.69 -0.49
C ILE A 486 6.21 24.18 -1.93
N LEU A 487 5.27 23.38 -2.42
CA LEU A 487 5.31 22.88 -3.80
C LEU A 487 5.29 24.03 -4.82
N GLN A 488 4.52 25.09 -4.58
CA GLN A 488 4.54 26.31 -5.42
C GLN A 488 5.93 26.94 -5.44
N GLN A 489 6.59 27.07 -4.28
CA GLN A 489 7.94 27.62 -4.20
C GLN A 489 8.97 26.75 -4.95
N LEU A 490 8.85 25.41 -4.87
CA LEU A 490 9.70 24.46 -5.61
C LEU A 490 9.58 24.65 -7.13
N THR A 491 8.36 24.81 -7.63
CA THR A 491 8.13 25.00 -9.09
C THR A 491 8.63 26.34 -9.62
N GLN A 492 8.83 27.34 -8.78
CA GLN A 492 9.38 28.65 -9.17
C GLN A 492 10.92 28.61 -9.36
N GLN A 493 11.61 27.57 -8.89
CA GLN A 493 13.07 27.49 -8.98
C GLN A 493 13.53 27.16 -10.41
N PRO A 494 14.73 27.63 -10.82
CA PRO A 494 15.25 27.43 -12.17
C PRO A 494 15.28 25.97 -12.66
N PRO A 495 15.66 24.94 -11.85
CA PRO A 495 15.66 23.55 -12.31
C PRO A 495 14.25 23.05 -12.68
N ALA A 496 13.24 23.38 -11.90
CA ALA A 496 11.85 23.04 -12.16
C ALA A 496 11.32 23.78 -13.41
N ARG A 497 11.59 25.08 -13.53
CA ARG A 497 11.20 25.89 -14.70
C ARG A 497 11.85 25.42 -15.99
N GLN A 498 13.08 24.94 -15.96
CA GLN A 498 13.78 24.38 -17.14
C GLN A 498 13.09 23.13 -17.70
N LEU A 499 12.34 22.40 -16.88
CA LEU A 499 11.47 21.31 -17.31
C LEU A 499 10.08 21.77 -17.75
N GLY A 500 9.78 23.07 -17.59
CA GLY A 500 8.44 23.62 -17.83
C GLY A 500 7.42 23.14 -16.80
N LEU A 501 7.86 22.95 -15.53
CA LEU A 501 6.94 22.62 -14.43
C LEU A 501 6.14 23.85 -14.04
N GLU A 502 4.82 23.73 -14.10
CA GLU A 502 3.87 24.78 -13.71
C GLU A 502 2.61 24.18 -13.12
N PHE A 503 1.94 24.93 -12.25
CA PHE A 503 0.62 24.53 -11.77
C PHE A 503 -0.39 24.56 -12.91
N ASN A 504 -1.32 23.57 -12.94
CA ASN A 504 -2.43 23.60 -13.87
C ASN A 504 -3.26 24.87 -13.61
N PRO A 505 -3.34 25.79 -14.59
CA PRO A 505 -4.06 27.05 -14.41
C PRO A 505 -5.57 26.88 -14.35
N LYS A 506 -6.10 25.72 -14.74
CA LYS A 506 -7.52 25.43 -14.67
C LYS A 506 -7.96 25.22 -13.22
N PRO A 507 -8.92 26.01 -12.70
CA PRO A 507 -9.46 25.80 -11.36
C PRO A 507 -10.10 24.41 -11.23
N PHE A 508 -9.90 23.79 -10.06
CA PHE A 508 -10.44 22.46 -9.78
C PHE A 508 -11.97 22.49 -9.69
N PRO A 509 -12.70 21.55 -10.31
CA PRO A 509 -14.16 21.47 -10.24
C PRO A 509 -14.66 21.36 -8.80
N GLY A 510 -15.67 22.15 -8.44
CA GLY A 510 -16.22 22.24 -7.08
C GLY A 510 -15.54 23.27 -6.20
N CYS A 511 -14.37 23.83 -6.58
CA CYS A 511 -13.67 24.88 -5.84
C CYS A 511 -13.70 26.25 -6.53
N THR A 512 -14.40 26.37 -7.64
CA THR A 512 -14.48 27.59 -8.48
C THR A 512 -15.18 28.77 -7.83
N THR A 513 -15.89 28.56 -6.73
CA THR A 513 -16.50 29.63 -5.92
C THR A 513 -15.50 30.40 -5.07
N GLN A 514 -14.31 29.84 -4.87
CA GLN A 514 -13.22 30.47 -4.13
C GLN A 514 -12.27 31.17 -5.12
N PRO A 515 -11.69 32.34 -4.74
CA PRO A 515 -10.65 32.95 -5.57
C PRO A 515 -9.49 31.98 -5.79
N TYR A 516 -9.13 31.76 -7.06
CA TYR A 516 -8.02 30.87 -7.39
C TYR A 516 -6.74 31.26 -6.62
N ASP A 517 -5.99 30.27 -6.15
CA ASP A 517 -4.77 30.40 -5.35
C ASP A 517 -4.94 31.01 -3.95
N SER A 518 -6.16 31.32 -3.49
CA SER A 518 -6.41 31.67 -2.08
C SER A 518 -6.28 30.44 -1.17
N ASP A 519 -6.04 30.64 0.13
CA ASP A 519 -6.03 29.53 1.10
C ASP A 519 -7.39 28.83 1.16
N ALA A 520 -8.50 29.55 1.02
CA ALA A 520 -9.83 28.97 0.90
C ALA A 520 -9.99 28.07 -0.32
N TYR A 521 -9.37 28.43 -1.46
CA TYR A 521 -9.33 27.57 -2.65
C TYR A 521 -8.53 26.29 -2.38
N TRP A 522 -7.34 26.41 -1.77
CA TRP A 522 -6.51 25.25 -1.46
C TRP A 522 -7.10 24.37 -0.37
N GLU A 523 -7.82 24.93 0.60
CA GLU A 523 -8.60 24.14 1.55
C GLU A 523 -9.67 23.30 0.84
N CYS A 524 -10.45 23.90 -0.07
CA CYS A 524 -11.43 23.20 -0.89
C CYS A 524 -10.77 22.10 -1.74
N TYR A 525 -9.63 22.38 -2.38
CA TYR A 525 -8.87 21.44 -3.17
C TYR A 525 -8.39 20.25 -2.34
N VAL A 526 -7.77 20.50 -1.20
CA VAL A 526 -7.29 19.48 -0.26
C VAL A 526 -8.44 18.56 0.14
N ARG A 527 -9.60 19.09 0.55
CA ARG A 527 -10.78 18.28 0.92
C ARG A 527 -11.33 17.47 -0.27
N SER A 528 -11.23 18.01 -1.48
CA SER A 528 -11.68 17.33 -2.69
C SER A 528 -10.77 16.18 -3.10
N VAL A 529 -9.45 16.36 -3.04
CA VAL A 529 -8.44 15.45 -3.61
C VAL A 529 -7.56 14.82 -2.52
N THR A 530 -8.12 14.58 -1.34
CA THR A 530 -7.45 13.79 -0.30
C THR A 530 -7.64 12.30 -0.55
N HIS A 531 -6.56 11.55 -0.43
CA HIS A 531 -6.56 10.09 -0.50
C HIS A 531 -5.51 9.48 0.42
N THR A 532 -5.70 8.22 0.74
CA THR A 532 -4.72 7.42 1.48
C THR A 532 -3.40 7.31 0.74
N ILE A 533 -2.31 7.21 1.48
CA ILE A 533 -1.00 6.80 0.96
C ILE A 533 -0.71 5.33 1.32
N TYR A 534 -1.77 4.62 1.74
CA TYR A 534 -1.73 3.18 2.05
C TYR A 534 -0.89 2.82 3.27
N HIS A 535 -0.93 3.66 4.29
CA HIS A 535 -0.15 3.51 5.52
C HIS A 535 -1.02 3.38 6.79
N PRO A 536 -2.14 2.61 6.76
CA PRO A 536 -2.99 2.50 7.95
C PRO A 536 -2.28 1.77 9.08
N VAL A 537 -2.47 2.28 10.31
CA VAL A 537 -1.89 1.71 11.54
C VAL A 537 -2.86 1.82 12.72
N GLY A 538 -2.54 1.19 13.83
CA GLY A 538 -3.02 1.57 15.16
C GLY A 538 -4.27 0.88 15.67
N THR A 539 -4.95 0.04 14.90
CA THR A 539 -6.24 -0.56 15.25
C THR A 539 -6.19 -1.66 16.32
N CYS A 540 -4.99 -2.14 16.63
CA CYS A 540 -4.70 -3.03 17.76
C CYS A 540 -3.55 -2.46 18.59
N ARG A 541 -3.54 -1.12 18.81
CA ARG A 541 -2.40 -0.39 19.38
C ARG A 541 -1.85 -1.04 20.63
N MET A 542 -0.52 -1.04 20.75
CA MET A 542 0.17 -1.49 21.96
C MET A 542 0.17 -0.42 23.06
N GLY A 543 0.26 -0.87 24.31
CA GLY A 543 0.32 0.01 25.48
C GLY A 543 0.40 -0.77 26.78
N GLY A 544 0.20 -0.06 27.88
CA GLY A 544 0.39 -0.61 29.23
C GLY A 544 -0.82 -1.36 29.80
N THR A 545 -2.04 -0.97 29.43
CA THR A 545 -3.27 -1.48 30.04
C THR A 545 -4.35 -1.82 29.02
N SER A 546 -5.28 -2.70 29.39
CA SER A 546 -6.44 -3.07 28.56
C SER A 546 -7.46 -1.93 28.38
N ALA A 547 -7.37 -0.87 29.15
CA ALA A 547 -8.25 0.30 29.03
C ALA A 547 -7.85 1.21 27.87
N ASP A 548 -6.55 1.29 27.58
CA ASP A 548 -5.99 2.21 26.59
C ASP A 548 -5.34 1.52 25.38
N SER A 549 -5.21 0.19 25.41
CA SER A 549 -4.52 -0.58 24.36
C SER A 549 -5.14 -1.95 24.13
N VAL A 550 -4.73 -2.61 23.06
CA VAL A 550 -5.17 -3.97 22.69
C VAL A 550 -4.13 -5.01 23.07
N VAL A 551 -2.86 -4.68 22.90
CA VAL A 551 -1.74 -5.57 23.23
C VAL A 551 -0.75 -4.88 24.16
N SER A 552 -0.04 -5.70 24.94
CA SER A 552 1.04 -5.25 25.80
C SER A 552 2.23 -4.74 24.96
N SER A 553 2.81 -3.61 25.34
CA SER A 553 4.00 -3.06 24.67
C SER A 553 5.28 -3.85 24.93
N SER A 554 5.28 -4.80 25.88
CA SER A 554 6.47 -5.58 26.22
C SER A 554 6.59 -6.89 25.47
N ASP A 555 5.47 -7.51 25.06
CA ASP A 555 5.45 -8.85 24.44
C ASP A 555 4.38 -9.03 23.34
N LEU A 556 3.66 -7.96 22.98
CA LEU A 556 2.60 -7.93 21.96
C LEU A 556 1.45 -8.93 22.20
N ARG A 557 1.28 -9.41 23.42
CA ARG A 557 0.19 -10.28 23.81
C ARG A 557 -1.13 -9.51 23.93
N VAL A 558 -2.20 -10.08 23.41
CA VAL A 558 -3.56 -9.51 23.56
C VAL A 558 -3.95 -9.52 25.04
N HIS A 559 -4.35 -8.37 25.57
CA HIS A 559 -4.74 -8.25 26.97
C HIS A 559 -5.90 -9.18 27.32
N GLY A 560 -5.75 -9.91 28.43
CA GLY A 560 -6.76 -10.85 28.92
C GLY A 560 -6.85 -12.17 28.16
N VAL A 561 -5.98 -12.44 27.18
CA VAL A 561 -5.96 -13.70 26.41
C VAL A 561 -4.58 -14.33 26.46
N GLN A 562 -4.51 -15.62 26.82
CA GLN A 562 -3.27 -16.37 26.74
C GLN A 562 -3.04 -16.93 25.33
N ASN A 563 -1.78 -17.05 24.91
CA ASN A 563 -1.33 -17.61 23.63
C ASN A 563 -1.86 -16.89 22.38
N LEU A 564 -2.24 -15.61 22.51
CA LEU A 564 -2.65 -14.78 21.39
C LEU A 564 -1.81 -13.51 21.34
N PHE A 565 -1.22 -13.26 20.17
CA PHE A 565 -0.35 -12.12 19.91
C PHE A 565 -0.83 -11.37 18.66
N VAL A 566 -0.57 -10.07 18.59
CA VAL A 566 -0.70 -9.29 17.35
C VAL A 566 0.66 -8.65 17.05
N ALA A 567 1.19 -8.91 15.86
CA ALA A 567 2.51 -8.41 15.47
C ALA A 567 2.49 -7.96 13.99
N ASP A 568 1.89 -6.81 13.74
CA ASP A 568 1.86 -6.12 12.45
C ASP A 568 1.64 -4.60 12.67
N ALA A 569 1.41 -3.85 11.61
CA ALA A 569 1.22 -2.40 11.69
C ALA A 569 -0.01 -1.96 12.53
N SER A 570 -0.92 -2.88 12.87
CA SER A 570 -2.07 -2.54 13.73
C SER A 570 -1.65 -2.20 15.16
N VAL A 571 -0.48 -2.68 15.61
CA VAL A 571 -0.03 -2.44 16.99
C VAL A 571 0.63 -1.08 17.20
N LEU A 572 0.98 -0.36 16.15
CA LEU A 572 1.63 0.93 16.24
C LEU A 572 0.73 1.96 16.96
N PRO A 573 1.18 2.61 18.05
CA PRO A 573 0.37 3.62 18.75
C PRO A 573 0.14 4.89 17.94
N SER A 574 1.10 5.24 17.06
CA SER A 574 1.07 6.40 16.16
C SER A 574 1.78 6.07 14.85
N LEU A 575 1.62 6.95 13.86
CA LEU A 575 2.34 6.88 12.60
C LEU A 575 3.82 7.28 12.78
N PRO A 576 4.76 6.62 12.09
CA PRO A 576 6.16 7.09 12.00
C PRO A 576 6.27 8.26 11.01
N SER A 577 7.39 8.99 11.03
CA SER A 577 7.69 10.08 10.09
C SER A 577 8.06 9.61 8.68
N GLY A 578 7.48 8.49 8.23
CA GLY A 578 7.71 7.93 6.88
C GLY A 578 7.00 6.59 6.67
N ASN A 579 7.39 5.88 5.60
CA ASN A 579 6.70 4.65 5.18
C ASN A 579 6.78 3.53 6.25
N PRO A 580 5.66 2.96 6.73
CA PRO A 580 5.66 2.07 7.91
C PRO A 580 6.17 0.65 7.64
N ASN A 581 6.60 0.30 6.42
CA ASN A 581 6.97 -1.07 6.08
C ASN A 581 8.17 -1.58 6.91
N SER A 582 9.23 -0.78 7.07
CA SER A 582 10.39 -1.12 7.90
C SER A 582 10.03 -1.23 9.38
N VAL A 583 9.09 -0.40 9.84
CA VAL A 583 8.57 -0.44 11.21
C VAL A 583 7.76 -1.72 11.45
N ALA A 584 6.96 -2.15 10.47
CA ALA A 584 6.25 -3.43 10.55
C ALA A 584 7.21 -4.64 10.57
N MET A 585 8.37 -4.54 9.89
CA MET A 585 9.44 -5.55 10.01
C MET A 585 10.03 -5.57 11.42
N ALA A 586 10.35 -4.39 11.98
CA ALA A 586 10.88 -4.27 13.33
C ALA A 586 9.93 -4.81 14.42
N ILE A 587 8.61 -4.64 14.23
CA ILE A 587 7.60 -5.27 15.09
C ILE A 587 7.64 -6.81 14.98
N GLY A 588 7.98 -7.34 13.81
CA GLY A 588 8.09 -8.79 13.59
C GLY A 588 9.41 -9.41 14.08
N GLU A 589 10.45 -8.61 14.35
CA GLU A 589 11.74 -9.09 14.91
C GLU A 589 11.62 -9.50 16.37
#